data_f773610a505fb46653ec5e2c5f0321be
#
_entry.id   f773610a505fb46653ec5e2c5f0321be
#
_cell.length_a   1.000
_cell.length_b   1.000
_cell.length_c   1.000
_cell.angle_alpha   90.00
_cell.angle_beta   90.00
_cell.angle_gamma   90.00
#
_symmetry.space_group_name_H-M   'P 1'
#
loop_
_entity.id
_entity.type
_entity.pdbx_description
1 polymer ?
#
loop_
_entity_poly.entity_id
_entity_poly.type
_entity_poly.pdbx_seq_one_letter_code
_entity_poly.pdbx_strand_id
1 'polypeptide(L)'
;MKINKILSSATLLYGMSMAMSVGSCATPVQTNLPGYTPGADIISVSPTRNQVDLIGDVVYSQIKGTRSVRQLHMSVLVPRTNDLKPAIIYYPGGGFMSSEHDKFIEMRMALAEAGFVVAAVEYRTIPDTFPAPVEDGKAAIRYLREHASNYGIDPQRIGVLGDSAGGWLAQMMGTTNGDKTFDKGDFLQQSSDVQAVATLYGISDLLNIGEGFPESVQEVHRSPAVTEALMINGPAFRNFAGAPITASKEKALNASPIGHMKGVKPPFLIM
;
A
#
# COMPACT_ATOMS: atom_id res chain seq x y z
N MET A 1 17.64 -5.65 -75.74
CA MET A 1 17.85 -6.97 -76.46
C MET A 1 16.76 -7.94 -75.92
N LYS A 2 15.83 -8.34 -76.81
CA LYS A 2 14.87 -9.48 -76.81
C LYS A 2 13.97 -9.55 -75.53
N ILE A 3 12.69 -9.11 -75.54
CA ILE A 3 11.48 -9.65 -76.13
C ILE A 3 11.33 -11.19 -75.93
N ASN A 4 10.33 -11.59 -75.13
CA ASN A 4 9.30 -12.51 -75.62
C ASN A 4 8.03 -12.45 -74.76
N LYS A 5 6.96 -12.12 -75.48
CA LYS A 5 5.56 -12.33 -75.12
C LYS A 5 5.24 -13.81 -75.12
N ILE A 6 4.29 -14.29 -74.33
CA ILE A 6 3.30 -15.25 -74.73
C ILE A 6 1.98 -14.99 -73.96
N LEU A 7 0.93 -15.00 -74.72
CA LEU A 7 -0.48 -14.73 -74.45
C LEU A 7 -1.20 -15.95 -73.78
N SER A 8 -2.35 -15.61 -73.21
CA SER A 8 -3.64 -16.26 -73.31
C SER A 8 -3.94 -17.38 -72.27
N SER A 9 -4.91 -17.23 -71.44
CA SER A 9 -6.29 -17.71 -71.70
C SER A 9 -7.22 -17.27 -70.56
N ALA A 10 -8.33 -16.67 -70.90
CA ALA A 10 -9.46 -16.40 -70.05
C ALA A 10 -10.18 -17.68 -69.70
N THR A 11 -10.43 -17.88 -68.43
CA THR A 11 -11.43 -18.87 -68.00
C THR A 11 -12.33 -18.19 -66.94
N LEU A 12 -13.54 -17.90 -67.40
CA LEU A 12 -14.66 -17.48 -66.58
C LEU A 12 -15.04 -18.64 -65.65
N LEU A 13 -14.90 -18.43 -64.33
CA LEU A 13 -15.49 -19.33 -63.36
C LEU A 13 -16.47 -18.51 -62.50
N TYR A 14 -17.72 -18.83 -62.67
CA TYR A 14 -18.82 -18.46 -61.79
C TYR A 14 -18.53 -18.99 -60.39
N GLY A 15 -18.16 -18.13 -59.49
CA GLY A 15 -18.01 -18.46 -58.05
C GLY A 15 -19.31 -18.14 -57.33
N MET A 16 -20.07 -19.16 -56.98
CA MET A 16 -21.16 -19.10 -56.03
C MET A 16 -20.66 -18.50 -54.70
N SER A 17 -21.18 -17.34 -54.34
CA SER A 17 -21.07 -16.76 -53.01
C SER A 17 -21.82 -17.63 -52.01
N MET A 18 -21.14 -18.53 -51.32
CA MET A 18 -21.67 -19.13 -50.11
C MET A 18 -21.55 -18.10 -48.99
N ALA A 19 -22.69 -17.49 -48.67
CA ALA A 19 -22.87 -16.79 -47.40
C ALA A 19 -22.71 -17.83 -46.27
N MET A 20 -21.52 -17.89 -45.65
CA MET A 20 -21.36 -18.54 -44.37
C MET A 20 -22.15 -17.71 -43.34
N SER A 21 -23.33 -18.20 -43.00
CA SER A 21 -24.02 -17.80 -41.79
C SER A 21 -23.09 -18.14 -40.61
N VAL A 22 -22.46 -17.14 -40.00
CA VAL A 22 -21.80 -17.31 -38.71
C VAL A 22 -22.93 -17.59 -37.71
N GLY A 23 -23.23 -18.89 -37.56
CA GLY A 23 -24.07 -19.34 -36.49
C GLY A 23 -23.44 -18.91 -35.18
N SER A 24 -24.08 -17.97 -34.50
CA SER A 24 -23.78 -17.65 -33.12
C SER A 24 -23.87 -18.95 -32.32
N CYS A 25 -22.71 -19.51 -31.98
CA CYS A 25 -22.66 -20.68 -31.10
C CYS A 25 -22.98 -20.13 -29.70
N ALA A 26 -24.29 -20.05 -29.40
CA ALA A 26 -24.74 -19.80 -28.05
C ALA A 26 -24.22 -20.97 -27.20
N THR A 27 -23.29 -20.69 -26.31
CA THR A 27 -22.85 -21.62 -25.28
C THR A 27 -24.08 -22.12 -24.53
N PRO A 28 -24.29 -23.45 -24.38
CA PRO A 28 -25.44 -23.94 -23.67
C PRO A 28 -25.47 -23.38 -22.28
N VAL A 29 -26.58 -22.73 -21.93
CA VAL A 29 -26.83 -22.19 -20.60
C VAL A 29 -26.80 -23.34 -19.61
N GLN A 30 -25.91 -23.27 -18.63
CA GLN A 30 -25.80 -24.25 -17.56
C GLN A 30 -27.04 -24.15 -16.66
N THR A 31 -28.06 -24.99 -16.90
CA THR A 31 -29.36 -24.96 -16.20
C THR A 31 -29.32 -25.59 -14.80
N ASN A 32 -28.17 -26.07 -14.34
CA ASN A 32 -28.01 -26.76 -13.05
C ASN A 32 -27.42 -25.89 -11.96
N LEU A 33 -27.47 -24.56 -12.08
CA LEU A 33 -27.00 -23.65 -11.02
C LEU A 33 -28.00 -23.68 -9.85
N PRO A 34 -27.52 -23.74 -8.58
CA PRO A 34 -28.39 -23.61 -7.42
C PRO A 34 -29.21 -22.31 -7.49
N GLY A 35 -30.53 -22.42 -7.36
CA GLY A 35 -31.43 -21.27 -7.44
C GLY A 35 -31.89 -20.90 -8.86
N TYR A 36 -31.50 -21.63 -9.91
CA TYR A 36 -32.03 -21.42 -11.24
C TYR A 36 -33.53 -21.83 -11.32
N THR A 37 -34.36 -20.92 -11.80
CA THR A 37 -35.77 -21.18 -12.07
C THR A 37 -35.96 -21.40 -13.58
N PRO A 38 -36.48 -22.56 -14.04
CA PRO A 38 -36.74 -22.78 -15.46
C PRO A 38 -37.63 -21.69 -16.06
N GLY A 39 -37.21 -21.13 -17.18
CA GLY A 39 -37.90 -20.02 -17.85
C GLY A 39 -37.57 -18.61 -17.33
N ALA A 40 -36.68 -18.49 -16.37
CA ALA A 40 -36.19 -17.19 -15.97
C ALA A 40 -35.30 -16.52 -17.04
N ASP A 41 -35.47 -15.22 -17.25
CA ASP A 41 -34.62 -14.47 -18.16
C ASP A 41 -33.19 -14.39 -17.61
N ILE A 42 -32.22 -14.73 -18.46
CA ILE A 42 -30.79 -14.63 -18.10
C ILE A 42 -30.30 -13.32 -18.60
N ILE A 43 -29.96 -12.43 -17.65
CA ILE A 43 -29.31 -11.16 -17.92
C ILE A 43 -27.79 -11.37 -17.92
N SER A 44 -27.20 -11.23 -19.10
CA SER A 44 -25.73 -11.24 -19.24
C SER A 44 -25.17 -9.91 -18.76
N VAL A 45 -24.40 -9.92 -17.68
CA VAL A 45 -23.70 -8.75 -17.18
C VAL A 45 -22.23 -8.87 -17.54
N SER A 46 -21.74 -7.97 -18.39
CA SER A 46 -20.30 -7.86 -18.64
C SER A 46 -19.67 -7.06 -17.48
N PRO A 47 -18.71 -7.60 -16.76
CA PRO A 47 -18.01 -6.83 -15.71
C PRO A 47 -17.29 -5.64 -16.37
N THR A 48 -17.61 -4.43 -15.95
CA THR A 48 -16.98 -3.19 -16.42
C THR A 48 -15.74 -2.80 -15.60
N ARG A 49 -15.50 -3.51 -14.50
CA ARG A 49 -14.37 -3.28 -13.58
C ARG A 49 -13.76 -4.60 -13.17
N ASN A 50 -12.47 -4.57 -12.83
CA ASN A 50 -11.84 -5.69 -12.16
C ASN A 50 -12.53 -5.94 -10.83
N GLN A 51 -12.85 -7.21 -10.55
CA GLN A 51 -13.31 -7.59 -9.21
C GLN A 51 -12.13 -7.49 -8.24
N VAL A 52 -12.43 -7.02 -7.04
CA VAL A 52 -11.45 -6.85 -5.96
C VAL A 52 -11.96 -7.60 -4.74
N ASP A 53 -11.13 -8.47 -4.19
CA ASP A 53 -11.40 -9.14 -2.92
C ASP A 53 -10.88 -8.30 -1.76
N LEU A 54 -11.65 -8.22 -0.67
CA LEU A 54 -11.20 -7.70 0.60
C LEU A 54 -10.90 -8.88 1.53
N ILE A 55 -9.66 -8.94 2.01
CA ILE A 55 -9.23 -9.86 3.06
C ILE A 55 -9.00 -9.01 4.30
N GLY A 56 -9.93 -9.08 5.26
CA GLY A 56 -9.89 -8.32 6.51
C GLY A 56 -9.13 -9.02 7.62
N ASP A 57 -8.78 -8.27 8.65
CA ASP A 57 -8.23 -8.73 9.92
C ASP A 57 -7.02 -9.69 9.83
N VAL A 58 -6.18 -9.48 8.81
CA VAL A 58 -4.95 -10.25 8.66
C VAL A 58 -3.96 -9.85 9.74
N VAL A 59 -3.65 -10.75 10.67
CA VAL A 59 -2.63 -10.54 11.69
C VAL A 59 -1.25 -10.64 11.04
N TYR A 60 -0.53 -9.51 10.94
CA TYR A 60 0.80 -9.49 10.33
C TYR A 60 1.93 -9.45 11.36
N SER A 61 1.64 -9.06 12.60
CA SER A 61 2.62 -9.00 13.68
C SER A 61 1.98 -9.22 15.04
N GLN A 62 2.76 -9.80 15.97
CA GLN A 62 2.35 -10.02 17.35
C GLN A 62 3.38 -9.42 18.31
N ILE A 63 3.00 -8.36 19.00
CA ILE A 63 3.85 -7.70 19.99
C ILE A 63 3.67 -8.40 21.34
N LYS A 64 4.66 -9.14 21.76
CA LYS A 64 4.65 -9.91 23.01
C LYS A 64 5.12 -9.03 24.16
N GLY A 65 4.21 -8.66 25.04
CA GLY A 65 4.53 -8.04 26.33
C GLY A 65 4.62 -9.08 27.44
N THR A 66 4.97 -8.61 28.65
CA THR A 66 5.07 -9.49 29.84
C THR A 66 3.74 -10.07 30.29
N ARG A 67 2.62 -9.43 29.99
CA ARG A 67 1.28 -9.79 30.47
C ARG A 67 0.22 -9.90 29.38
N SER A 68 0.57 -9.55 28.14
CA SER A 68 -0.38 -9.52 27.03
C SER A 68 0.32 -9.69 25.70
N VAL A 69 -0.44 -10.11 24.70
CA VAL A 69 -0.04 -10.07 23.28
C VAL A 69 -0.95 -9.07 22.59
N ARG A 70 -0.37 -8.07 21.93
CA ARG A 70 -1.08 -7.18 21.02
C ARG A 70 -0.87 -7.67 19.59
N GLN A 71 -1.96 -7.90 18.90
CA GLN A 71 -1.94 -8.19 17.46
C GLN A 71 -2.02 -6.89 16.70
N LEU A 72 -1.27 -6.81 15.60
CA LEU A 72 -1.38 -5.75 14.61
C LEU A 72 -1.97 -6.33 13.33
N HIS A 73 -2.97 -5.66 12.79
CA HIS A 73 -3.78 -6.14 11.70
C HIS A 73 -3.57 -5.33 10.43
N MET A 74 -3.92 -5.93 9.30
CA MET A 74 -4.05 -5.25 8.04
C MET A 74 -5.31 -5.72 7.30
N SER A 75 -5.84 -4.87 6.44
CA SER A 75 -6.85 -5.22 5.45
C SER A 75 -6.22 -5.16 4.05
N VAL A 76 -6.41 -6.22 3.25
CA VAL A 76 -5.78 -6.36 1.95
C VAL A 76 -6.83 -6.40 0.85
N LEU A 77 -6.74 -5.48 -0.11
CA LEU A 77 -7.54 -5.47 -1.33
C LEU A 77 -6.73 -6.16 -2.44
N VAL A 78 -7.29 -7.22 -3.01
CA VAL A 78 -6.62 -8.04 -4.02
C VAL A 78 -7.44 -8.05 -5.32
N PRO A 79 -6.94 -7.45 -6.42
CA PRO A 79 -7.58 -7.58 -7.73
C PRO A 79 -7.58 -9.03 -8.22
N ARG A 80 -8.73 -9.51 -8.71
CA ARG A 80 -8.89 -10.86 -9.27
C ARG A 80 -8.34 -10.95 -10.69
N THR A 81 -7.02 -10.90 -10.79
CA THR A 81 -6.30 -11.12 -12.06
C THR A 81 -5.24 -12.19 -11.85
N ASN A 82 -4.83 -12.87 -12.93
CA ASN A 82 -3.84 -13.95 -12.85
C ASN A 82 -2.38 -13.47 -12.84
N ASP A 83 -2.15 -12.20 -13.16
CA ASP A 83 -0.81 -11.62 -13.23
C ASP A 83 -0.27 -11.31 -11.84
N LEU A 84 1.05 -11.38 -11.67
CA LEU A 84 1.71 -10.87 -10.48
C LEU A 84 1.61 -9.34 -10.45
N LYS A 85 1.10 -8.82 -9.33
CA LYS A 85 0.73 -7.42 -9.14
C LYS A 85 1.76 -6.68 -8.29
N PRO A 86 2.05 -5.41 -8.57
CA PRO A 86 2.71 -4.56 -7.60
C PRO A 86 1.83 -4.38 -6.36
N ALA A 87 2.45 -4.19 -5.20
CA ALA A 87 1.73 -3.92 -3.97
C ALA A 87 1.98 -2.50 -3.46
N ILE A 88 0.97 -1.92 -2.83
CA ILE A 88 1.06 -0.68 -2.09
C ILE A 88 0.65 -0.95 -0.64
N ILE A 89 1.56 -0.66 0.29
CA ILE A 89 1.22 -0.65 1.71
C ILE A 89 0.78 0.77 2.06
N TYR A 90 -0.43 0.90 2.55
CA TYR A 90 -0.99 2.16 3.00
C TYR A 90 -0.87 2.26 4.52
N TYR A 91 -0.20 3.31 4.99
CA TYR A 91 -0.11 3.69 6.39
C TYR A 91 -1.09 4.83 6.66
N PRO A 92 -2.17 4.59 7.42
CA PRO A 92 -3.17 5.63 7.70
C PRO A 92 -2.64 6.68 8.66
N GLY A 93 -2.99 7.93 8.41
CA GLY A 93 -2.80 9.03 9.34
C GLY A 93 -3.72 8.91 10.55
N GLY A 94 -3.37 9.59 11.64
CA GLY A 94 -4.14 9.63 12.88
C GLY A 94 -3.42 10.38 14.00
N GLY A 95 -2.55 11.36 13.64
CA GLY A 95 -1.84 12.20 14.60
C GLY A 95 -0.98 11.41 15.59
N PHE A 96 -0.44 10.27 15.18
CA PHE A 96 0.28 9.31 16.03
C PHE A 96 -0.58 8.70 17.16
N MET A 97 -1.89 8.93 17.19
CA MET A 97 -2.81 8.44 18.21
C MET A 97 -3.68 7.28 17.74
N SER A 98 -3.90 7.16 16.45
CA SER A 98 -4.63 6.05 15.83
C SER A 98 -4.00 5.64 14.50
N SER A 99 -4.27 4.40 14.06
CA SER A 99 -3.79 3.84 12.80
C SER A 99 -4.82 2.85 12.25
N GLU A 100 -6.02 3.36 11.92
CA GLU A 100 -7.17 2.53 11.54
C GLU A 100 -7.03 2.06 10.09
N HIS A 101 -6.91 0.76 9.87
CA HIS A 101 -6.69 0.15 8.55
C HIS A 101 -7.92 0.09 7.65
N ASP A 102 -9.06 0.60 8.09
CA ASP A 102 -10.29 0.73 7.32
C ASP A 102 -10.46 2.11 6.64
N LYS A 103 -9.59 3.08 6.96
CA LYS A 103 -9.61 4.43 6.38
C LYS A 103 -9.42 4.44 4.86
N PHE A 104 -9.92 5.51 4.22
CA PHE A 104 -9.75 5.85 2.81
C PHE A 104 -10.07 4.71 1.84
N ILE A 105 -11.15 3.98 2.11
CA ILE A 105 -11.54 2.82 1.30
C ILE A 105 -11.69 3.17 -0.19
N GLU A 106 -12.20 4.36 -0.53
CA GLU A 106 -12.38 4.80 -1.92
C GLU A 106 -11.03 4.94 -2.64
N MET A 107 -10.04 5.58 -2.01
CA MET A 107 -8.69 5.70 -2.57
C MET A 107 -8.06 4.32 -2.73
N ARG A 108 -8.16 3.46 -1.73
CA ARG A 108 -7.60 2.10 -1.77
C ARG A 108 -8.26 1.25 -2.85
N MET A 109 -9.59 1.37 -3.02
CA MET A 109 -10.32 0.69 -4.09
C MET A 109 -9.88 1.20 -5.47
N ALA A 110 -9.70 2.52 -5.66
CA ALA A 110 -9.22 3.07 -6.92
C ALA A 110 -7.83 2.53 -7.29
N LEU A 111 -6.93 2.39 -6.32
CA LEU A 111 -5.61 1.78 -6.51
C LEU A 111 -5.73 0.28 -6.83
N ALA A 112 -6.62 -0.43 -6.16
CA ALA A 112 -6.85 -1.86 -6.44
C ALA A 112 -7.46 -2.05 -7.85
N GLU A 113 -8.42 -1.22 -8.25
CA GLU A 113 -8.99 -1.23 -9.61
C GLU A 113 -7.92 -0.91 -10.68
N ALA A 114 -6.91 -0.11 -10.33
CA ALA A 114 -5.75 0.16 -11.18
C ALA A 114 -4.72 -1.00 -11.23
N GLY A 115 -4.96 -2.09 -10.51
CA GLY A 115 -4.16 -3.32 -10.59
C GLY A 115 -3.13 -3.51 -9.48
N PHE A 116 -3.17 -2.70 -8.41
CA PHE A 116 -2.31 -2.89 -7.25
C PHE A 116 -2.96 -3.78 -6.20
N VAL A 117 -2.20 -4.64 -5.54
CA VAL A 117 -2.61 -5.16 -4.23
C VAL A 117 -2.42 -4.05 -3.21
N VAL A 118 -3.45 -3.71 -2.43
CA VAL A 118 -3.39 -2.60 -1.48
C VAL A 118 -3.61 -3.11 -0.06
N ALA A 119 -2.57 -3.04 0.77
CA ALA A 119 -2.62 -3.43 2.17
C ALA A 119 -2.62 -2.19 3.06
N ALA A 120 -3.72 -1.93 3.76
CA ALA A 120 -3.78 -0.91 4.80
C ALA A 120 -3.42 -1.52 6.15
N VAL A 121 -2.50 -0.92 6.89
CA VAL A 121 -1.89 -1.52 8.08
C VAL A 121 -2.10 -0.68 9.33
N GLU A 122 -2.42 -1.35 10.44
CA GLU A 122 -2.24 -0.79 11.77
C GLU A 122 -0.74 -0.72 12.09
N TYR A 123 -0.37 0.22 12.95
CA TYR A 123 0.95 0.30 13.55
C TYR A 123 0.81 0.84 14.97
N ARG A 124 1.80 0.58 15.82
CA ARG A 124 1.77 1.08 17.21
C ARG A 124 1.77 2.61 17.23
N THR A 125 0.89 3.15 18.05
CA THR A 125 0.69 4.58 18.26
C THR A 125 0.89 4.91 19.73
N ILE A 126 0.87 6.20 20.09
CA ILE A 126 0.94 6.63 21.49
C ILE A 126 -0.02 5.76 22.34
N PRO A 127 0.48 5.22 23.48
CA PRO A 127 1.68 5.59 24.23
C PRO A 127 2.98 4.90 23.81
N ASP A 128 2.96 4.02 22.79
CA ASP A 128 4.19 3.48 22.22
C ASP A 128 4.96 4.61 21.52
N THR A 129 6.28 4.65 21.73
CA THR A 129 7.13 5.71 21.22
C THR A 129 8.00 5.23 20.04
N PHE A 130 8.60 6.18 19.32
CA PHE A 130 9.65 5.87 18.38
C PHE A 130 10.75 4.98 19.03
N PRO A 131 11.20 3.89 18.38
CA PRO A 131 10.99 3.54 16.96
C PRO A 131 9.81 2.58 16.66
N ALA A 132 8.93 2.29 17.63
CA ALA A 132 7.90 1.26 17.51
C ALA A 132 7.06 1.33 16.19
N PRO A 133 6.53 2.49 15.77
CA PRO A 133 5.77 2.55 14.50
C PRO A 133 6.63 2.18 13.28
N VAL A 134 7.92 2.54 13.28
CA VAL A 134 8.84 2.23 12.17
C VAL A 134 9.15 0.73 12.11
N GLU A 135 9.35 0.09 13.26
CA GLU A 135 9.52 -1.36 13.35
C GLU A 135 8.30 -2.10 12.80
N ASP A 136 7.09 -1.63 13.13
CA ASP A 136 5.84 -2.22 12.65
C ASP A 136 5.65 -2.02 11.15
N GLY A 137 5.93 -0.83 10.64
CA GLY A 137 5.88 -0.56 9.20
C GLY A 137 6.81 -1.48 8.41
N LYS A 138 8.04 -1.68 8.89
CA LYS A 138 8.99 -2.62 8.29
C LYS A 138 8.55 -4.09 8.43
N ALA A 139 7.93 -4.46 9.54
CA ALA A 139 7.37 -5.80 9.73
C ALA A 139 6.23 -6.08 8.74
N ALA A 140 5.36 -5.11 8.46
CA ALA A 140 4.30 -5.24 7.46
C ALA A 140 4.86 -5.48 6.05
N ILE A 141 5.92 -4.77 5.66
CA ILE A 141 6.60 -4.98 4.37
C ILE A 141 7.15 -6.40 4.27
N ARG A 142 7.84 -6.88 5.31
CA ARG A 142 8.40 -8.24 5.33
C ARG A 142 7.31 -9.29 5.29
N TYR A 143 6.22 -9.08 6.03
CA TYR A 143 5.06 -9.98 6.01
C TYR A 143 4.48 -10.15 4.60
N LEU A 144 4.20 -9.05 3.91
CA LEU A 144 3.66 -9.11 2.55
C LEU A 144 4.65 -9.74 1.57
N ARG A 145 5.93 -9.52 1.74
CA ARG A 145 6.95 -10.14 0.88
C ARG A 145 7.06 -11.65 1.11
N GLU A 146 6.98 -12.11 2.36
CA GLU A 146 6.95 -13.54 2.70
C GLU A 146 5.70 -14.23 2.15
N HIS A 147 4.55 -13.58 2.24
CA HIS A 147 3.26 -14.12 1.82
C HIS A 147 2.83 -13.64 0.42
N ALA A 148 3.77 -13.18 -0.41
CA ALA A 148 3.47 -12.58 -1.71
C ALA A 148 2.64 -13.50 -2.61
N SER A 149 2.91 -14.80 -2.60
CA SER A 149 2.15 -15.81 -3.37
C SER A 149 0.68 -15.91 -2.97
N ASN A 150 0.35 -15.67 -1.70
CA ASN A 150 -1.02 -15.75 -1.20
C ASN A 150 -1.92 -14.64 -1.79
N TYR A 151 -1.31 -13.51 -2.15
CA TYR A 151 -2.00 -12.32 -2.67
C TYR A 151 -1.72 -12.06 -4.15
N GLY A 152 -0.92 -12.91 -4.81
CA GLY A 152 -0.47 -12.68 -6.19
C GLY A 152 0.39 -11.43 -6.34
N ILE A 153 1.23 -11.12 -5.34
CA ILE A 153 2.14 -9.98 -5.32
C ILE A 153 3.45 -10.35 -6.00
N ASP A 154 4.00 -9.42 -6.78
CA ASP A 154 5.41 -9.43 -7.17
C ASP A 154 6.26 -8.89 -6.01
N PRO A 155 7.05 -9.72 -5.30
CA PRO A 155 7.80 -9.30 -4.13
C PRO A 155 8.90 -8.26 -4.41
N GLN A 156 9.22 -8.02 -5.68
CA GLN A 156 10.18 -6.99 -6.10
C GLN A 156 9.53 -5.63 -6.38
N ARG A 157 8.19 -5.55 -6.33
CA ARG A 157 7.44 -4.32 -6.63
C ARG A 157 6.50 -3.97 -5.48
N ILE A 158 7.08 -3.53 -4.36
CA ILE A 158 6.35 -3.09 -3.17
C ILE A 158 6.65 -1.62 -2.93
N GLY A 159 5.63 -0.77 -3.03
CA GLY A 159 5.68 0.63 -2.66
C GLY A 159 4.91 0.92 -1.38
N VAL A 160 5.08 2.10 -0.85
CA VAL A 160 4.36 2.58 0.34
C VAL A 160 3.67 3.91 0.05
N LEU A 161 2.53 4.09 0.68
CA LEU A 161 1.72 5.31 0.64
C LEU A 161 1.27 5.64 2.06
N GLY A 162 1.24 6.91 2.42
CA GLY A 162 0.68 7.32 3.71
C GLY A 162 0.26 8.77 3.71
N ASP A 163 -0.63 9.12 4.62
CA ASP A 163 -1.10 10.47 4.85
C ASP A 163 -0.75 10.96 6.26
N SER A 164 -0.45 12.25 6.45
CA SER A 164 -0.18 12.85 7.78
C SER A 164 0.87 12.05 8.57
N ALA A 165 0.55 11.54 9.76
CA ALA A 165 1.41 10.66 10.56
C ALA A 165 1.79 9.38 9.81
N GLY A 166 0.88 8.81 9.01
CA GLY A 166 1.19 7.70 8.12
C GLY A 166 2.08 8.11 6.94
N GLY A 167 1.96 9.35 6.49
CA GLY A 167 2.86 9.94 5.50
C GLY A 167 4.29 10.07 6.02
N TRP A 168 4.46 10.46 7.30
CA TRP A 168 5.73 10.37 8.01
C TRP A 168 6.27 8.94 8.00
N LEU A 169 5.42 7.96 8.34
CA LEU A 169 5.84 6.55 8.38
C LEU A 169 6.24 6.03 6.99
N ALA A 170 5.49 6.38 5.95
CA ALA A 170 5.82 6.02 4.57
C ALA A 170 7.19 6.60 4.15
N GLN A 171 7.47 7.86 4.51
CA GLN A 171 8.77 8.47 4.28
C GLN A 171 9.89 7.75 5.06
N MET A 172 9.66 7.40 6.33
CA MET A 172 10.61 6.61 7.13
C MET A 172 10.94 5.27 6.47
N MET A 173 9.95 4.58 5.87
CA MET A 173 10.21 3.33 5.15
C MET A 173 11.23 3.53 4.03
N GLY A 174 11.02 4.52 3.16
CA GLY A 174 11.91 4.76 2.02
C GLY A 174 13.27 5.33 2.42
N THR A 175 13.32 6.24 3.38
CA THR A 175 14.58 6.85 3.82
C THR A 175 15.47 5.90 4.62
N THR A 176 14.90 4.85 5.21
CA THR A 176 15.62 3.80 5.93
C THR A 176 15.80 2.50 5.13
N ASN A 177 15.66 2.55 3.78
CA ASN A 177 16.03 1.40 2.94
C ASN A 177 17.48 0.99 3.21
N GLY A 178 17.70 -0.32 3.36
CA GLY A 178 19.00 -0.90 3.68
C GLY A 178 19.40 -0.82 5.16
N ASP A 179 18.71 -0.02 5.97
CA ASP A 179 18.98 0.07 7.41
C ASP A 179 18.23 -1.03 8.18
N LYS A 180 18.99 -1.92 8.79
CA LYS A 180 18.46 -3.05 9.58
C LYS A 180 18.20 -2.71 11.06
N THR A 181 18.52 -1.51 11.50
CA THR A 181 18.36 -1.08 12.90
C THR A 181 16.91 -1.22 13.37
N PHE A 182 15.97 -0.92 12.47
CA PHE A 182 14.52 -0.99 12.72
C PHE A 182 13.87 -2.31 12.32
N ASP A 183 14.62 -3.29 11.80
CA ASP A 183 14.08 -4.60 11.48
C ASP A 183 13.92 -5.42 12.77
N LYS A 184 12.69 -5.58 13.24
CA LYS A 184 12.32 -6.35 14.42
C LYS A 184 11.15 -7.29 14.13
N GLY A 185 10.99 -8.32 14.96
CA GLY A 185 9.89 -9.29 14.86
C GLY A 185 10.17 -10.42 13.87
N ASP A 186 9.14 -10.82 13.14
CA ASP A 186 9.17 -11.99 12.26
C ASP A 186 9.74 -11.68 10.86
N PHE A 187 10.05 -12.74 10.10
CA PHE A 187 10.49 -12.71 8.71
C PHE A 187 11.74 -11.84 8.46
N LEU A 188 12.70 -11.85 9.37
CA LEU A 188 13.93 -11.04 9.28
C LEU A 188 14.82 -11.43 8.10
N GLN A 189 14.61 -12.59 7.48
CA GLN A 189 15.24 -13.02 6.23
C GLN A 189 14.72 -12.24 5.01
N GLN A 190 13.51 -11.66 5.10
CA GLN A 190 12.94 -10.83 4.04
C GLN A 190 13.47 -9.41 4.13
N SER A 191 13.58 -8.74 2.96
CA SER A 191 13.89 -7.32 2.91
C SER A 191 12.70 -6.48 3.36
N SER A 192 12.98 -5.41 4.12
CA SER A 192 12.01 -4.35 4.42
C SER A 192 12.14 -3.14 3.49
N ASP A 193 12.93 -3.24 2.42
CA ASP A 193 13.13 -2.16 1.46
C ASP A 193 11.92 -2.00 0.54
N VAL A 194 11.67 -0.77 0.13
CA VAL A 194 10.56 -0.42 -0.78
C VAL A 194 11.09 0.22 -2.05
N GLN A 195 10.33 0.09 -3.14
CA GLN A 195 10.72 0.52 -4.48
C GLN A 195 10.16 1.91 -4.84
N ALA A 196 9.15 2.39 -4.11
CA ALA A 196 8.59 3.73 -4.28
C ALA A 196 7.90 4.20 -2.99
N VAL A 197 7.86 5.50 -2.78
CA VAL A 197 7.19 6.14 -1.66
C VAL A 197 6.25 7.22 -2.19
N ALA A 198 5.01 7.23 -1.68
CA ALA A 198 4.11 8.36 -1.84
C ALA A 198 3.68 8.86 -0.46
N THR A 199 3.66 10.16 -0.27
CA THR A 199 3.25 10.79 0.98
C THR A 199 2.31 11.96 0.72
N LEU A 200 1.22 11.99 1.45
CA LEU A 200 0.24 13.07 1.44
C LEU A 200 0.41 13.85 2.73
N TYR A 201 0.85 15.12 2.63
CA TYR A 201 1.09 16.02 3.76
C TYR A 201 1.79 15.35 4.96
N GLY A 202 2.73 14.44 4.70
CA GLY A 202 3.52 13.77 5.73
C GLY A 202 4.63 14.66 6.28
N ILE A 203 4.94 14.49 7.56
CA ILE A 203 5.98 15.26 8.26
C ILE A 203 7.35 14.71 7.87
N SER A 204 8.23 15.56 7.35
CA SER A 204 9.61 15.18 6.97
C SER A 204 10.63 15.52 8.05
N ASP A 205 10.37 16.57 8.84
CA ASP A 205 11.23 17.05 9.93
C ASP A 205 10.38 17.36 11.17
N LEU A 206 10.55 16.56 12.19
CA LEU A 206 9.81 16.71 13.45
C LEU A 206 10.27 17.90 14.30
N LEU A 207 11.49 18.42 14.07
CA LEU A 207 12.00 19.58 14.79
C LEU A 207 11.42 20.89 14.27
N ASN A 208 11.04 20.94 13.01
CA ASN A 208 10.64 22.14 12.29
C ASN A 208 9.18 22.14 11.86
N ILE A 209 8.32 21.39 12.56
CA ILE A 209 6.87 21.43 12.31
C ILE A 209 6.37 22.86 12.57
N GLY A 210 5.65 23.42 11.59
CA GLY A 210 5.13 24.78 11.67
C GLY A 210 6.14 25.86 11.23
N GLU A 211 7.35 25.52 10.78
CA GLU A 211 8.27 26.49 10.17
C GLU A 211 7.60 27.21 8.99
N GLY A 212 7.72 28.54 8.97
CA GLY A 212 7.07 29.40 7.98
C GLY A 212 5.64 29.80 8.33
N PHE A 213 5.02 29.21 9.36
CA PHE A 213 3.73 29.64 9.90
C PHE A 213 3.89 30.72 10.98
N PRO A 214 2.79 31.41 11.37
CA PRO A 214 2.82 32.39 12.47
C PRO A 214 3.40 31.79 13.76
N GLU A 215 4.06 32.60 14.57
CA GLU A 215 4.71 32.19 15.83
C GLU A 215 3.76 31.41 16.76
N SER A 216 2.49 31.79 16.82
CA SER A 216 1.48 31.10 17.64
C SER A 216 1.29 29.62 17.23
N VAL A 217 1.47 29.30 15.94
CA VAL A 217 1.42 27.92 15.44
C VAL A 217 2.70 27.18 15.83
N GLN A 218 3.85 27.82 15.65
CA GLN A 218 5.14 27.24 16.02
C GLN A 218 5.25 26.95 17.52
N GLU A 219 4.70 27.84 18.37
CA GLU A 219 4.65 27.64 19.83
C GLU A 219 3.86 26.41 20.24
N VAL A 220 2.76 26.10 19.54
CA VAL A 220 1.98 24.87 19.80
C VAL A 220 2.89 23.65 19.63
N HIS A 221 3.69 23.59 18.56
CA HIS A 221 4.59 22.47 18.28
C HIS A 221 5.80 22.39 19.23
N ARG A 222 6.07 23.42 20.02
CA ARG A 222 7.08 23.40 21.11
C ARG A 222 6.54 22.84 22.44
N SER A 223 5.24 22.56 22.52
CA SER A 223 4.62 22.00 23.72
C SER A 223 5.04 20.54 23.94
N PRO A 224 5.27 20.10 25.20
CA PRO A 224 5.48 18.67 25.49
C PRO A 224 4.21 17.82 25.33
N ALA A 225 3.03 18.44 25.13
CA ALA A 225 1.74 17.76 25.00
C ALA A 225 1.32 17.51 23.55
N VAL A 226 2.07 18.00 22.56
CA VAL A 226 1.76 17.71 21.15
C VAL A 226 2.13 16.27 20.80
N THR A 227 1.40 15.72 19.82
CA THR A 227 1.50 14.30 19.50
C THR A 227 2.89 13.87 19.00
N GLU A 228 3.59 14.73 18.27
CA GLU A 228 4.98 14.46 17.85
C GLU A 228 5.95 14.41 19.04
N ALA A 229 5.76 15.26 20.06
CA ALA A 229 6.56 15.21 21.28
C ALA A 229 6.24 13.95 22.10
N LEU A 230 4.97 13.58 22.18
CA LEU A 230 4.52 12.35 22.85
C LEU A 230 5.05 11.09 22.13
N MET A 231 5.04 11.09 20.81
CA MET A 231 5.55 9.97 20.00
C MET A 231 7.07 9.78 20.20
N ILE A 232 7.83 10.85 20.44
CA ILE A 232 9.27 10.79 20.67
C ILE A 232 9.60 10.48 22.14
N ASN A 233 8.97 11.18 23.08
CA ASN A 233 9.36 11.20 24.48
C ASN A 233 8.43 10.41 25.39
N GLY A 234 7.24 10.04 24.90
CA GLY A 234 6.19 9.43 25.69
C GLY A 234 5.36 10.45 26.49
N PRO A 235 4.19 10.02 26.98
CA PRO A 235 3.33 10.85 27.82
C PRO A 235 3.94 11.06 29.23
N ALA A 236 3.52 12.11 29.88
CA ALA A 236 3.86 12.36 31.27
C ALA A 236 3.40 11.18 32.16
N PHE A 237 4.29 10.65 32.97
CA PHE A 237 4.00 9.53 33.85
C PHE A 237 4.92 9.50 35.07
N ARG A 238 4.39 9.33 36.27
CA ARG A 238 5.13 9.35 37.54
C ARG A 238 5.99 10.62 37.66
N ASN A 239 7.32 10.46 37.71
CA ASN A 239 8.29 11.54 37.87
C ASN A 239 8.72 12.18 36.52
N PHE A 240 8.21 11.70 35.40
CA PHE A 240 8.44 12.27 34.08
C PHE A 240 7.29 13.24 33.74
N ALA A 241 7.60 14.52 33.66
CA ALA A 241 6.61 15.57 33.39
C ALA A 241 6.24 15.73 31.91
N GLY A 242 6.82 14.91 31.03
CA GLY A 242 6.78 15.13 29.58
C GLY A 242 7.97 16.00 29.14
N ALA A 243 8.29 15.96 27.86
CA ALA A 243 9.36 16.75 27.28
C ALA A 243 8.98 17.25 25.88
N PRO A 244 9.33 18.50 25.50
CA PRO A 244 9.09 19.00 24.16
C PRO A 244 9.97 18.26 23.14
N ILE A 245 9.62 18.37 21.87
CA ILE A 245 10.38 17.77 20.76
C ILE A 245 11.84 18.23 20.73
N THR A 246 12.10 19.47 21.16
CA THR A 246 13.41 20.09 21.20
C THR A 246 14.30 19.62 22.35
N ALA A 247 13.78 18.86 23.32
CA ALA A 247 14.56 18.36 24.46
C ALA A 247 15.73 17.46 24.04
N SER A 248 15.62 16.76 22.91
CA SER A 248 16.71 16.00 22.31
C SER A 248 16.63 16.10 20.78
N LYS A 249 17.43 17.01 20.23
CA LYS A 249 17.54 17.23 18.78
C LYS A 249 17.99 15.96 18.05
N GLU A 250 18.91 15.21 18.63
CA GLU A 250 19.41 13.96 18.07
C GLU A 250 18.29 12.91 17.94
N LYS A 251 17.50 12.72 19.01
CA LYS A 251 16.39 11.78 19.02
C LYS A 251 15.30 12.20 18.02
N ALA A 252 14.97 13.48 17.96
CA ALA A 252 14.01 14.02 17.02
C ALA A 252 14.48 13.87 15.56
N LEU A 253 15.76 14.13 15.28
CA LEU A 253 16.33 13.94 13.94
C LEU A 253 16.38 12.47 13.55
N ASN A 254 16.71 11.57 14.47
CA ASN A 254 16.67 10.12 14.22
C ASN A 254 15.24 9.61 13.95
N ALA A 255 14.23 10.27 14.48
CA ALA A 255 12.83 9.98 14.21
C ALA A 255 12.26 10.73 13.00
N SER A 256 13.06 11.56 12.34
CA SER A 256 12.65 12.34 11.16
C SER A 256 13.17 11.72 9.87
N PRO A 257 12.35 11.62 8.82
CA PRO A 257 12.80 11.17 7.49
C PRO A 257 14.05 11.88 6.99
N ILE A 258 14.16 13.19 7.21
CA ILE A 258 15.32 14.00 6.80
C ILE A 258 16.64 13.53 7.46
N GLY A 259 16.56 12.90 8.65
CA GLY A 259 17.73 12.35 9.35
C GLY A 259 18.37 11.15 8.64
N HIS A 260 17.65 10.51 7.70
CA HIS A 260 18.06 9.28 7.03
C HIS A 260 18.33 9.46 5.52
N MET A 261 18.56 10.68 5.04
CA MET A 261 18.70 10.98 3.61
C MET A 261 20.03 10.56 2.97
N LYS A 262 20.94 9.93 3.71
CA LYS A 262 22.21 9.46 3.17
C LYS A 262 22.02 8.25 2.25
N GLY A 263 22.82 8.19 1.17
CA GLY A 263 22.81 7.08 0.20
C GLY A 263 21.68 7.17 -0.84
N VAL A 264 21.53 6.12 -1.65
CA VAL A 264 20.50 6.04 -2.69
C VAL A 264 19.16 5.73 -2.05
N LYS A 265 18.14 6.49 -2.41
CA LYS A 265 16.76 6.31 -1.93
C LYS A 265 15.84 5.97 -3.11
N PRO A 266 14.71 5.28 -2.87
CA PRO A 266 13.71 5.07 -3.89
C PRO A 266 13.11 6.41 -4.35
N PRO A 267 12.39 6.47 -5.48
CA PRO A 267 11.63 7.66 -5.87
C PRO A 267 10.56 8.00 -4.84
N PHE A 268 10.37 9.31 -4.61
CA PHE A 268 9.36 9.87 -3.71
C PHE A 268 8.38 10.74 -4.50
N LEU A 269 7.08 10.56 -4.25
CA LEU A 269 6.01 11.49 -4.56
C LEU A 269 5.60 12.17 -3.25
N ILE A 270 5.80 13.47 -3.17
CA ILE A 270 5.45 14.29 -1.98
C ILE A 270 4.34 15.26 -2.41
N MET A 271 3.20 15.21 -1.74
CA MET A 271 2.02 16.03 -2.02
C MET A 271 1.51 16.71 -0.76
#